data_90965e37b76cbbbc54c50fc209b8b4e2
#
_entry.id   90965e37b76cbbbc54c50fc209b8b4e2
#
_cell.length_a   1.000
_cell.length_b   1.000
_cell.length_c   1.000
_cell.angle_alpha   90.00
_cell.angle_beta   90.00
_cell.angle_gamma   90.00
#
_symmetry.space_group_name_H-M   'P 1'
#
loop_
_entity.id
_entity.type
_entity.pdbx_description
1 polymer ?
#
loop_
_entity_poly.entity_id
_entity_poly.type
_entity_poly.pdbx_seq_one_letter_code
_entity_poly.pdbx_strand_id
1 'polypeptide(L)'
;FNLTLESGRKLNFIQTPYLHFPGAITTYDTISKILFSSDLFGAISYEWTLFAQDGYIEKMKAFHEHYMPSNDILRPVMEVFLAMDISMIAPQHGSIINSDVKKYIRILRDLECGAFLTPIRKELSKSGGYMMLCSEVLQRYGAIFNSSDVLDAVKNLDITVNNGTLEITDYNYTGDLLWNRLFEQIAIQKGIKWLIVAEPFVKKLSTEYDIPM
;
A
#
# COMPACT_ATOMS: atom_id res chain seq x y z
N PHE A 1 -4.88 22.60 -13.96
CA PHE A 1 -5.84 23.40 -14.75
C PHE A 1 -6.23 24.64 -13.95
N ASN A 2 -6.69 25.70 -14.63
CA ASN A 2 -7.23 26.88 -13.97
C ASN A 2 -8.45 27.45 -14.71
N LEU A 3 -9.30 28.17 -13.98
CA LEU A 3 -10.45 28.89 -14.48
C LEU A 3 -10.40 30.32 -13.93
N THR A 4 -10.58 31.29 -14.81
CA THR A 4 -10.75 32.68 -14.40
C THR A 4 -12.23 33.05 -14.55
N LEU A 5 -12.86 33.46 -13.46
CA LEU A 5 -14.26 33.89 -13.44
C LEU A 5 -14.36 35.32 -14.00
N GLU A 6 -15.57 35.75 -14.38
CA GLU A 6 -15.84 37.13 -14.85
C GLU A 6 -15.43 38.20 -13.83
N SER A 7 -15.47 37.89 -12.54
CA SER A 7 -15.00 38.72 -11.44
C SER A 7 -13.47 38.90 -11.38
N GLY A 8 -12.70 38.25 -12.26
CA GLY A 8 -11.24 38.20 -12.21
C GLY A 8 -10.68 37.19 -11.22
N ARG A 9 -11.54 36.47 -10.45
CA ARG A 9 -11.12 35.43 -9.51
C ARG A 9 -10.56 34.22 -10.24
N LYS A 10 -9.40 33.76 -9.83
CA LYS A 10 -8.72 32.62 -10.44
C LYS A 10 -8.79 31.40 -9.53
N LEU A 11 -9.35 30.31 -10.06
CA LEU A 11 -9.44 29.01 -9.41
C LEU A 11 -8.41 28.07 -10.03
N ASN A 12 -7.59 27.43 -9.23
CA ASN A 12 -6.65 26.39 -9.65
C ASN A 12 -7.20 25.02 -9.26
N PHE A 13 -7.32 24.13 -10.25
CA PHE A 13 -7.73 22.73 -10.04
C PHE A 13 -6.47 21.88 -9.91
N ILE A 14 -6.35 21.18 -8.77
CA ILE A 14 -5.22 20.33 -8.43
C ILE A 14 -5.72 18.90 -8.47
N GLN A 15 -5.11 18.07 -9.30
CA GLN A 15 -5.43 16.65 -9.34
C GLN A 15 -4.92 15.96 -8.07
N THR A 16 -5.80 15.16 -7.46
CA THR A 16 -5.53 14.37 -6.27
C THR A 16 -6.00 12.93 -6.50
N PRO A 17 -5.47 12.27 -7.56
CA PRO A 17 -5.99 10.99 -8.03
C PRO A 17 -5.94 9.95 -6.93
N TYR A 18 -7.01 9.16 -6.83
CA TYR A 18 -7.18 8.12 -5.79
C TYR A 18 -7.24 8.61 -4.34
N LEU A 19 -7.48 9.91 -4.11
CA LEU A 19 -7.72 10.46 -2.77
C LEU A 19 -9.17 10.96 -2.64
N HIS A 20 -10.25 10.08 -2.48
CA HIS A 20 -10.05 8.61 -2.49
C HIS A 20 -10.54 7.92 -3.76
N PHE A 21 -11.02 8.61 -4.76
CA PHE A 21 -11.47 8.03 -6.05
C PHE A 21 -10.56 8.47 -7.21
N PRO A 22 -10.57 7.75 -8.36
CA PRO A 22 -9.58 7.97 -9.44
C PRO A 22 -9.54 9.39 -10.00
N GLY A 23 -10.71 10.05 -10.14
CA GLY A 23 -10.86 11.39 -10.70
C GLY A 23 -10.89 12.51 -9.67
N ALA A 24 -10.42 12.28 -8.44
CA ALA A 24 -10.46 13.29 -7.38
C ALA A 24 -9.65 14.55 -7.75
N ILE A 25 -10.22 15.71 -7.46
CA ILE A 25 -9.61 17.02 -7.63
C ILE A 25 -9.90 17.89 -6.42
N THR A 26 -9.00 18.83 -6.15
CA THR A 26 -9.22 19.93 -5.21
C THR A 26 -9.21 21.25 -5.96
N THR A 27 -9.88 22.26 -5.41
CA THR A 27 -9.96 23.59 -6.00
C THR A 27 -9.34 24.61 -5.06
N TYR A 28 -8.34 25.34 -5.53
CA TYR A 28 -7.70 26.40 -4.76
C TYR A 28 -8.08 27.77 -5.32
N ASP A 29 -8.68 28.61 -4.47
CA ASP A 29 -8.95 30.01 -4.79
C ASP A 29 -7.73 30.86 -4.43
N THR A 30 -7.10 31.43 -5.44
CA THR A 30 -5.85 32.20 -5.27
C THR A 30 -6.02 33.54 -4.56
N ILE A 31 -7.23 34.09 -4.52
CA ILE A 31 -7.51 35.40 -3.85
C ILE A 31 -7.80 35.16 -2.37
N SER A 32 -8.74 34.29 -2.04
CA SER A 32 -9.10 34.01 -0.65
C SER A 32 -8.14 33.03 0.03
N LYS A 33 -7.26 32.36 -0.75
CA LYS A 33 -6.32 31.33 -0.29
C LYS A 33 -7.03 30.15 0.38
N ILE A 34 -8.26 29.86 -0.08
CA ILE A 34 -9.05 28.74 0.40
C ILE A 34 -8.83 27.54 -0.50
N LEU A 35 -8.52 26.40 0.11
CA LEU A 35 -8.50 25.10 -0.53
C LEU A 35 -9.84 24.38 -0.29
N PHE A 36 -10.65 24.24 -1.32
CA PHE A 36 -11.82 23.36 -1.33
C PHE A 36 -11.31 21.94 -1.64
N SER A 37 -11.20 21.13 -0.61
CA SER A 37 -10.36 19.94 -0.65
C SER A 37 -11.09 18.65 -1.01
N SER A 38 -12.38 18.71 -1.36
CA SER A 38 -13.22 17.52 -1.56
C SER A 38 -13.16 16.64 -0.30
N ASP A 39 -12.88 15.36 -0.43
CA ASP A 39 -12.80 14.43 0.71
C ASP A 39 -11.52 14.58 1.56
N LEU A 40 -10.46 15.17 0.98
CA LEU A 40 -9.24 15.43 1.75
C LEU A 40 -9.50 16.38 2.92
N PHE A 41 -8.90 16.07 4.06
CA PHE A 41 -9.11 16.75 5.35
C PHE A 41 -10.53 16.60 5.92
N GLY A 42 -11.40 15.85 5.23
CA GLY A 42 -12.72 15.48 5.73
C GLY A 42 -12.64 14.55 6.94
N ALA A 43 -13.75 14.40 7.62
CA ALA A 43 -13.88 13.49 8.75
C ALA A 43 -15.30 12.94 8.81
N ILE A 44 -15.50 11.81 9.50
CA ILE A 44 -16.83 11.24 9.79
C ILE A 44 -17.11 11.40 11.27
N SER A 45 -18.23 12.02 11.61
CA SER A 45 -18.70 12.17 12.98
C SER A 45 -20.22 12.39 13.02
N TYR A 46 -20.83 12.08 14.13
CA TYR A 46 -22.24 12.43 14.39
C TYR A 46 -22.40 13.85 14.93
N GLU A 47 -21.32 14.45 15.44
CA GLU A 47 -21.31 15.81 15.98
C GLU A 47 -20.36 16.67 15.16
N TRP A 48 -20.86 17.81 14.68
CA TRP A 48 -20.13 18.74 13.84
C TRP A 48 -20.09 20.14 14.44
N THR A 49 -18.95 20.79 14.32
CA THR A 49 -18.78 22.23 14.47
C THR A 49 -18.40 22.82 13.13
N LEU A 50 -18.78 24.08 12.87
CA LEU A 50 -18.44 24.74 11.59
C LEU A 50 -16.92 24.78 11.37
N PHE A 51 -16.18 25.09 12.42
CA PHE A 51 -14.72 25.11 12.39
C PHE A 51 -14.13 23.97 13.21
N ALA A 52 -12.99 23.46 12.76
CA ALA A 52 -12.26 22.40 13.43
C ALA A 52 -11.86 22.84 14.85
N GLN A 53 -12.17 21.99 15.81
CA GLN A 53 -11.86 22.19 17.23
C GLN A 53 -11.04 20.99 17.76
N ASP A 54 -10.78 20.99 19.05
CA ASP A 54 -10.10 19.88 19.72
C ASP A 54 -10.79 18.53 19.43
N GLY A 55 -9.99 17.52 19.11
CA GLY A 55 -10.48 16.20 18.71
C GLY A 55 -10.81 16.04 17.22
N TYR A 56 -10.80 17.11 16.40
CA TYR A 56 -11.02 16.99 14.96
C TYR A 56 -9.94 16.17 14.26
N ILE A 57 -8.69 16.32 14.69
CA ILE A 57 -7.54 15.61 14.12
C ILE A 57 -7.75 14.10 14.16
N GLU A 58 -8.24 13.55 15.27
CA GLU A 58 -8.44 12.10 15.40
C GLU A 58 -9.57 11.60 14.48
N LYS A 59 -10.64 12.37 14.33
CA LYS A 59 -11.74 12.07 13.40
C LYS A 59 -11.27 12.12 11.93
N MET A 60 -10.45 13.12 11.59
CA MET A 60 -9.84 13.27 10.26
C MET A 60 -8.88 12.10 9.97
N LYS A 61 -7.99 11.74 10.91
CA LYS A 61 -7.08 10.60 10.76
C LYS A 61 -7.85 9.30 10.51
N ALA A 62 -8.83 8.99 11.35
CA ALA A 62 -9.63 7.77 11.22
C ALA A 62 -10.29 7.64 9.85
N PHE A 63 -10.80 8.73 9.29
CA PHE A 63 -11.33 8.74 7.92
C PHE A 63 -10.24 8.41 6.88
N HIS A 64 -9.09 9.08 6.94
CA HIS A 64 -8.04 8.91 5.95
C HIS A 64 -7.32 7.57 6.06
N GLU A 65 -7.09 7.05 7.27
CA GLU A 65 -6.55 5.70 7.51
C GLU A 65 -7.41 4.63 6.84
N HIS A 66 -8.73 4.83 6.85
CA HIS A 66 -9.67 3.87 6.29
C HIS A 66 -9.87 4.04 4.77
N TYR A 67 -10.08 5.25 4.29
CA TYR A 67 -10.52 5.48 2.90
C TYR A 67 -9.39 5.81 1.92
N MET A 68 -8.24 6.33 2.37
CA MET A 68 -7.14 6.59 1.47
C MET A 68 -6.35 5.31 1.18
N PRO A 69 -5.98 5.05 -0.09
CA PRO A 69 -5.41 3.75 -0.49
C PRO A 69 -4.00 3.51 0.05
N SER A 70 -3.16 4.54 0.10
CA SER A 70 -1.81 4.45 0.69
C SER A 70 -1.21 5.82 0.96
N ASN A 71 -0.23 5.85 1.86
CA ASN A 71 0.57 7.06 2.10
C ASN A 71 1.43 7.46 0.89
N ASP A 72 1.85 6.50 0.06
CA ASP A 72 2.63 6.78 -1.16
C ASP A 72 1.88 7.69 -2.15
N ILE A 73 0.54 7.63 -2.14
CA ILE A 73 -0.31 8.51 -2.95
C ILE A 73 -0.63 9.80 -2.20
N LEU A 74 -0.87 9.74 -0.90
CA LEU A 74 -1.27 10.89 -0.09
C LEU A 74 -0.11 11.87 0.14
N ARG A 75 1.07 11.39 0.47
CA ARG A 75 2.26 12.19 0.80
C ARG A 75 2.64 13.19 -0.29
N PRO A 76 2.78 12.83 -1.57
CA PRO A 76 3.14 13.78 -2.62
C PRO A 76 2.16 14.95 -2.74
N VAL A 77 0.85 14.70 -2.59
CA VAL A 77 -0.18 15.74 -2.62
C VAL A 77 -0.06 16.68 -1.42
N MET A 78 0.22 16.13 -0.24
CA MET A 78 0.45 16.93 0.97
C MET A 78 1.70 17.82 0.84
N GLU A 79 2.76 17.34 0.19
CA GLU A 79 3.96 18.17 -0.09
C GLU A 79 3.63 19.34 -1.03
N VAL A 80 2.79 19.12 -2.05
CA VAL A 80 2.28 20.21 -2.90
C VAL A 80 1.53 21.24 -2.06
N PHE A 81 0.63 20.81 -1.16
CA PHE A 81 -0.14 21.71 -0.32
C PHE A 81 0.73 22.45 0.71
N LEU A 82 1.78 21.84 1.24
CA LEU A 82 2.74 22.50 2.13
C LEU A 82 3.50 23.65 1.45
N ALA A 83 3.74 23.55 0.15
CA ALA A 83 4.39 24.59 -0.65
C ALA A 83 3.43 25.74 -1.03
N MET A 84 2.11 25.57 -0.86
CA MET A 84 1.11 26.57 -1.19
C MET A 84 0.82 27.49 -0.01
N ASP A 85 0.34 28.70 -0.32
CA ASP A 85 -0.12 29.69 0.67
C ASP A 85 -1.62 29.47 0.96
N ILE A 86 -1.94 28.43 1.72
CA ILE A 86 -3.31 28.07 2.10
C ILE A 86 -3.62 28.65 3.47
N SER A 87 -4.64 29.51 3.55
CA SER A 87 -5.11 30.11 4.80
C SER A 87 -6.27 29.34 5.43
N MET A 88 -7.03 28.58 4.61
CA MET A 88 -8.20 27.82 5.06
C MET A 88 -8.37 26.59 4.20
N ILE A 89 -8.82 25.47 4.80
CA ILE A 89 -9.23 24.26 4.09
C ILE A 89 -10.72 24.02 4.35
N ALA A 90 -11.48 23.87 3.28
CA ALA A 90 -12.91 23.58 3.30
C ALA A 90 -13.18 22.19 2.69
N PRO A 91 -13.24 21.13 3.48
CA PRO A 91 -13.57 19.80 3.00
C PRO A 91 -15.04 19.66 2.66
N GLN A 92 -15.39 18.67 1.87
CA GLN A 92 -16.78 18.35 1.47
C GLN A 92 -17.62 17.89 2.64
N HIS A 93 -17.02 17.22 3.62
CA HIS A 93 -17.64 16.77 4.85
C HIS A 93 -16.67 16.95 6.03
N GLY A 94 -17.22 17.27 7.19
CA GLY A 94 -16.42 17.62 8.36
C GLY A 94 -16.33 19.15 8.56
N SER A 95 -15.45 19.56 9.45
CA SER A 95 -15.30 20.96 9.84
C SER A 95 -14.28 21.69 8.95
N ILE A 96 -14.50 22.98 8.76
CA ILE A 96 -13.56 23.89 8.09
C ILE A 96 -12.32 24.07 8.97
N ILE A 97 -11.14 23.94 8.40
CA ILE A 97 -9.87 24.19 9.07
C ILE A 97 -9.43 25.62 8.75
N ASN A 98 -9.50 26.52 9.73
CA ASN A 98 -9.18 27.94 9.59
C ASN A 98 -8.01 28.41 10.45
N SER A 99 -7.35 27.49 11.15
CA SER A 99 -6.16 27.75 11.97
C SER A 99 -5.18 26.60 11.84
N ASP A 100 -3.90 26.86 12.01
CA ASP A 100 -2.83 25.86 11.98
C ASP A 100 -2.85 24.94 10.75
N VAL A 101 -3.31 25.43 9.60
CA VAL A 101 -3.52 24.65 8.36
C VAL A 101 -2.34 23.73 8.04
N LYS A 102 -1.10 24.23 8.15
CA LYS A 102 0.11 23.43 7.89
C LYS A 102 0.29 22.26 8.87
N LYS A 103 -0.24 22.34 10.08
CA LYS A 103 -0.22 21.24 11.04
C LYS A 103 -1.07 20.07 10.52
N TYR A 104 -2.30 20.36 10.07
CA TYR A 104 -3.18 19.32 9.51
C TYR A 104 -2.58 18.68 8.26
N ILE A 105 -1.97 19.48 7.37
CA ILE A 105 -1.30 18.96 6.17
C ILE A 105 -0.14 18.02 6.55
N ARG A 106 0.70 18.37 7.53
CA ARG A 106 1.80 17.49 7.98
C ARG A 106 1.30 16.21 8.60
N ILE A 107 0.20 16.26 9.37
CA ILE A 107 -0.40 15.06 9.95
C ILE A 107 -0.83 14.09 8.85
N LEU A 108 -1.51 14.55 7.81
CA LEU A 108 -1.89 13.69 6.69
C LEU A 108 -0.68 13.23 5.85
N ARG A 109 0.35 14.07 5.70
CA ARG A 109 1.57 13.69 5.00
C ARG A 109 2.22 12.43 5.61
N ASP A 110 2.21 12.34 6.93
CA ASP A 110 2.91 11.30 7.68
C ASP A 110 1.97 10.18 8.15
N LEU A 111 0.69 10.20 7.71
CA LEU A 111 -0.33 9.25 8.13
C LEU A 111 -0.23 7.92 7.37
N GLU A 112 -0.17 6.80 8.09
CA GLU A 112 -0.35 5.48 7.49
C GLU A 112 -1.79 5.32 7.00
N CYS A 113 -1.96 4.84 5.76
CA CYS A 113 -3.26 4.68 5.11
C CYS A 113 -3.44 3.28 4.53
N GLY A 114 -4.68 2.98 4.09
CA GLY A 114 -5.03 1.72 3.44
C GLY A 114 -5.36 0.60 4.39
N ALA A 115 -5.83 0.90 5.58
CA ALA A 115 -6.24 -0.09 6.57
C ALA A 115 -7.25 -1.11 6.01
N PHE A 116 -8.17 -0.69 5.14
CA PHE A 116 -9.14 -1.57 4.48
C PHE A 116 -8.51 -2.54 3.47
N LEU A 117 -7.31 -2.23 2.96
CA LEU A 117 -6.58 -3.13 2.06
C LEU A 117 -5.82 -4.23 2.80
N THR A 118 -5.62 -4.09 4.11
CA THR A 118 -4.86 -5.06 4.90
C THR A 118 -5.44 -6.47 4.84
N PRO A 119 -6.76 -6.69 5.00
CA PRO A 119 -7.36 -8.02 4.82
C PRO A 119 -7.17 -8.55 3.39
N ILE A 120 -7.38 -7.67 2.39
CA ILE A 120 -7.23 -8.03 0.97
C ILE A 120 -5.78 -8.37 0.64
N ARG A 121 -4.82 -7.59 1.14
CA ARG A 121 -3.38 -7.89 0.99
C ARG A 121 -3.00 -9.22 1.63
N LYS A 122 -3.55 -9.53 2.81
CA LYS A 122 -3.36 -10.83 3.48
C LYS A 122 -3.94 -11.98 2.66
N GLU A 123 -5.13 -11.82 2.09
CA GLU A 123 -5.75 -12.82 1.22
C GLU A 123 -4.96 -13.02 -0.09
N LEU A 124 -4.56 -11.92 -0.74
CA LEU A 124 -3.75 -11.97 -1.97
C LEU A 124 -2.35 -12.54 -1.70
N SER A 125 -1.74 -12.23 -0.57
CA SER A 125 -0.47 -12.84 -0.19
C SER A 125 -0.61 -14.33 0.13
N LYS A 126 -1.75 -14.77 0.67
CA LYS A 126 -2.03 -16.20 0.87
C LYS A 126 -2.26 -16.94 -0.44
N SER A 127 -2.92 -16.36 -1.43
CA SER A 127 -3.27 -17.05 -2.68
C SER A 127 -2.22 -16.93 -3.77
N GLY A 128 -1.55 -15.78 -3.92
CA GLY A 128 -0.52 -15.54 -4.95
C GLY A 128 0.90 -15.42 -4.37
N GLY A 129 1.03 -15.01 -3.13
CA GLY A 129 2.31 -14.78 -2.47
C GLY A 129 3.13 -16.04 -2.27
N TYR A 130 2.51 -17.18 -1.97
CA TYR A 130 3.23 -18.43 -1.82
C TYR A 130 3.87 -18.92 -3.12
N MET A 131 3.24 -18.71 -4.27
CA MET A 131 3.84 -19.03 -5.57
C MET A 131 5.08 -18.16 -5.82
N MET A 132 4.98 -16.86 -5.56
CA MET A 132 6.09 -15.92 -5.68
C MET A 132 7.22 -16.25 -4.69
N LEU A 133 6.90 -16.52 -3.44
CA LEU A 133 7.88 -16.87 -2.40
C LEU A 133 8.59 -18.20 -2.69
N CYS A 134 7.84 -19.22 -3.10
CA CYS A 134 8.43 -20.49 -3.52
C CYS A 134 9.32 -20.31 -4.76
N SER A 135 8.92 -19.47 -5.72
CA SER A 135 9.76 -19.11 -6.87
C SER A 135 11.06 -18.45 -6.44
N GLU A 136 10.99 -17.51 -5.52
CA GLU A 136 12.18 -16.82 -4.98
C GLU A 136 13.12 -17.79 -4.25
N VAL A 137 12.57 -18.75 -3.52
CA VAL A 137 13.35 -19.83 -2.90
C VAL A 137 14.04 -20.69 -3.97
N LEU A 138 13.33 -21.11 -5.03
CA LEU A 138 13.92 -21.90 -6.11
C LEU A 138 15.02 -21.13 -6.86
N GLN A 139 14.82 -19.86 -7.14
CA GLN A 139 15.81 -18.98 -7.77
C GLN A 139 17.07 -18.86 -6.89
N ARG A 140 16.88 -18.73 -5.58
CA ARG A 140 17.99 -18.67 -4.64
C ARG A 140 18.79 -19.98 -4.62
N TYR A 141 18.11 -21.11 -4.61
CA TYR A 141 18.77 -22.40 -4.75
C TYR A 141 19.52 -22.52 -6.09
N GLY A 142 18.90 -22.06 -7.20
CA GLY A 142 19.54 -22.06 -8.52
C GLY A 142 20.82 -21.23 -8.57
N ALA A 143 20.89 -20.13 -7.83
CA ALA A 143 22.08 -19.31 -7.71
C ALA A 143 23.20 -19.95 -6.85
N ILE A 144 22.82 -20.81 -5.91
CA ILE A 144 23.79 -21.49 -4.99
C ILE A 144 24.28 -22.80 -5.55
N PHE A 145 23.38 -23.61 -6.10
CA PHE A 145 23.69 -24.95 -6.64
C PHE A 145 23.76 -24.92 -8.17
N ASN A 146 22.66 -25.23 -8.84
CA ASN A 146 22.42 -25.03 -10.26
C ASN A 146 20.96 -25.30 -10.58
N SER A 147 20.46 -24.81 -11.72
CA SER A 147 19.05 -24.95 -12.10
C SER A 147 18.60 -26.40 -12.30
N SER A 148 19.49 -27.27 -12.83
CA SER A 148 19.17 -28.67 -13.04
C SER A 148 18.92 -29.44 -11.73
N ASP A 149 19.74 -29.16 -10.71
CA ASP A 149 19.56 -29.77 -9.38
C ASP A 149 18.30 -29.29 -8.69
N VAL A 150 17.93 -28.01 -8.89
CA VAL A 150 16.69 -27.44 -8.35
C VAL A 150 15.47 -28.08 -9.00
N LEU A 151 15.46 -28.20 -10.33
CA LEU A 151 14.37 -28.83 -11.06
C LEU A 151 14.23 -30.34 -10.66
N ASP A 152 15.35 -31.02 -10.46
CA ASP A 152 15.33 -32.41 -9.96
C ASP A 152 14.78 -32.49 -8.53
N ALA A 153 15.09 -31.50 -7.68
CA ALA A 153 14.59 -31.46 -6.30
C ALA A 153 13.06 -31.35 -6.22
N VAL A 154 12.42 -30.70 -7.19
CA VAL A 154 10.96 -30.41 -7.17
C VAL A 154 10.16 -31.21 -8.18
N LYS A 155 10.78 -32.12 -8.95
CA LYS A 155 10.16 -32.86 -10.05
C LYS A 155 8.92 -33.68 -9.70
N ASN A 156 8.76 -34.05 -8.43
CA ASN A 156 7.62 -34.84 -7.94
C ASN A 156 6.52 -33.95 -7.30
N LEU A 157 6.67 -32.64 -7.35
CA LEU A 157 5.60 -31.72 -6.95
C LEU A 157 4.66 -31.48 -8.13
N ASP A 158 3.38 -31.29 -7.82
CA ASP A 158 2.37 -30.88 -8.80
C ASP A 158 2.44 -29.36 -9.03
N ILE A 159 3.56 -28.97 -9.65
CA ILE A 159 3.88 -27.56 -10.00
C ILE A 159 4.48 -27.50 -11.40
N THR A 160 4.29 -26.38 -12.07
CA THR A 160 4.99 -26.07 -13.31
C THR A 160 6.06 -25.01 -13.02
N VAL A 161 7.31 -25.31 -13.34
CA VAL A 161 8.45 -24.39 -13.14
C VAL A 161 9.05 -24.01 -14.50
N ASN A 162 9.28 -22.72 -14.69
CA ASN A 162 10.02 -22.24 -15.85
C ASN A 162 11.50 -22.64 -15.74
N ASN A 163 11.99 -23.46 -16.66
CA ASN A 163 13.35 -24.01 -16.63
C ASN A 163 14.46 -22.96 -16.71
N GLY A 164 14.18 -21.78 -17.30
CA GLY A 164 15.16 -20.70 -17.46
C GLY A 164 15.22 -19.77 -16.26
N THR A 165 14.05 -19.43 -15.66
CA THR A 165 13.94 -18.47 -14.58
C THR A 165 13.75 -19.08 -13.20
N LEU A 166 13.40 -20.38 -13.12
CA LEU A 166 13.01 -21.10 -11.91
C LEU A 166 11.77 -20.51 -11.22
N GLU A 167 10.94 -19.79 -11.96
CA GLU A 167 9.65 -19.29 -11.49
C GLU A 167 8.60 -20.40 -11.56
N ILE A 168 7.79 -20.53 -10.51
CA ILE A 168 6.60 -21.38 -10.53
C ILE A 168 5.53 -20.63 -11.31
N THR A 169 5.04 -21.22 -12.40
CA THR A 169 4.03 -20.61 -13.27
C THR A 169 2.64 -21.20 -13.06
N ASP A 170 2.56 -22.39 -12.45
CA ASP A 170 1.31 -23.05 -12.10
C ASP A 170 1.53 -24.07 -10.96
N TYR A 171 0.51 -24.32 -10.15
CA TYR A 171 0.56 -25.29 -9.05
C TYR A 171 -0.85 -25.72 -8.63
N ASN A 172 -0.95 -26.95 -8.11
CA ASN A 172 -2.21 -27.58 -7.69
C ASN A 172 -2.23 -27.85 -6.17
N TYR A 173 -1.94 -26.79 -5.37
CA TYR A 173 -1.95 -26.83 -3.90
C TYR A 173 -2.68 -25.61 -3.35
N THR A 174 -3.14 -25.65 -2.09
CA THR A 174 -3.39 -24.40 -1.34
C THR A 174 -2.05 -23.71 -1.08
N GLY A 175 -2.04 -22.37 -0.93
CA GLY A 175 -0.78 -21.62 -0.86
C GLY A 175 0.17 -22.07 0.25
N ASP A 176 -0.35 -22.28 1.46
CA ASP A 176 0.40 -22.77 2.62
C ASP A 176 0.89 -24.22 2.43
N LEU A 177 0.10 -25.05 1.75
CA LEU A 177 0.49 -26.42 1.44
C LEU A 177 1.62 -26.45 0.39
N LEU A 178 1.62 -25.54 -0.60
CA LEU A 178 2.72 -25.39 -1.54
C LEU A 178 4.05 -25.14 -0.83
N TRP A 179 4.04 -24.19 0.14
CA TRP A 179 5.22 -23.84 0.94
C TRP A 179 5.76 -25.07 1.70
N ASN A 180 4.91 -25.75 2.44
CA ASN A 180 5.30 -26.92 3.21
C ASN A 180 5.81 -28.05 2.33
N ARG A 181 5.10 -28.37 1.24
CA ARG A 181 5.45 -29.43 0.30
C ARG A 181 6.77 -29.16 -0.42
N LEU A 182 7.07 -27.89 -0.71
CA LEU A 182 8.34 -27.51 -1.32
C LEU A 182 9.52 -27.95 -0.46
N PHE A 183 9.51 -27.59 0.83
CA PHE A 183 10.61 -27.93 1.74
C PHE A 183 10.66 -29.43 2.09
N GLU A 184 9.51 -30.07 2.27
CA GLU A 184 9.46 -31.52 2.43
C GLU A 184 10.11 -32.25 1.25
N GLN A 185 9.77 -31.85 0.03
CA GLN A 185 10.29 -32.49 -1.18
C GLN A 185 11.79 -32.24 -1.37
N ILE A 186 12.25 -31.00 -1.10
CA ILE A 186 13.68 -30.66 -1.14
C ILE A 186 14.46 -31.49 -0.10
N ALA A 187 13.91 -31.65 1.12
CA ALA A 187 14.51 -32.50 2.14
C ALA A 187 14.65 -33.96 1.71
N ILE A 188 13.61 -34.49 1.07
CA ILE A 188 13.58 -35.88 0.56
C ILE A 188 14.60 -36.06 -0.55
N GLN A 189 14.67 -35.16 -1.52
CA GLN A 189 15.50 -35.33 -2.72
C GLN A 189 16.96 -34.94 -2.53
N LYS A 190 17.24 -33.90 -1.75
CA LYS A 190 18.57 -33.29 -1.61
C LYS A 190 19.11 -33.32 -0.17
N GLY A 191 18.28 -33.71 0.77
CA GLY A 191 18.65 -33.83 2.19
C GLY A 191 18.70 -32.51 2.95
N ILE A 192 18.92 -32.65 4.28
CA ILE A 192 18.85 -31.53 5.24
C ILE A 192 19.85 -30.40 4.95
N LYS A 193 20.96 -30.67 4.28
CA LYS A 193 21.96 -29.64 3.94
C LYS A 193 21.39 -28.52 3.08
N TRP A 194 20.46 -28.82 2.20
CA TRP A 194 19.78 -27.81 1.39
C TRP A 194 18.88 -26.92 2.25
N LEU A 195 18.19 -27.49 3.22
CA LEU A 195 17.34 -26.72 4.15
C LEU A 195 18.19 -25.76 5.01
N ILE A 196 19.33 -26.22 5.52
CA ILE A 196 20.25 -25.39 6.31
C ILE A 196 20.76 -24.18 5.50
N VAL A 197 21.10 -24.41 4.22
CA VAL A 197 21.58 -23.33 3.33
C VAL A 197 20.50 -22.27 3.09
N ALA A 198 19.21 -22.67 2.99
CA ALA A 198 18.11 -21.75 2.79
C ALA A 198 17.61 -21.08 4.08
N GLU A 199 17.88 -21.65 5.25
CA GLU A 199 17.29 -21.20 6.52
C GLU A 199 17.38 -19.68 6.76
N PRO A 200 18.52 -18.98 6.58
CA PRO A 200 18.61 -17.54 6.83
C PRO A 200 17.69 -16.74 5.88
N PHE A 201 17.57 -17.19 4.65
CA PHE A 201 16.76 -16.56 3.64
C PHE A 201 15.27 -16.84 3.87
N VAL A 202 14.90 -18.08 4.17
CA VAL A 202 13.52 -18.48 4.51
C VAL A 202 13.05 -17.75 5.76
N LYS A 203 13.88 -17.61 6.79
CA LYS A 203 13.57 -16.80 7.99
C LYS A 203 13.26 -15.35 7.64
N LYS A 204 14.04 -14.75 6.74
CA LYS A 204 13.80 -13.38 6.29
C LYS A 204 12.44 -13.27 5.61
N LEU A 205 12.14 -14.13 4.64
CA LEU A 205 10.86 -14.16 3.94
C LEU A 205 9.69 -14.43 4.89
N SER A 206 9.83 -15.41 5.80
CA SER A 206 8.82 -15.75 6.81
C SER A 206 8.46 -14.53 7.68
N THR A 207 9.47 -13.76 8.11
CA THR A 207 9.26 -12.54 8.90
C THR A 207 8.64 -11.42 8.08
N GLU A 208 9.10 -11.22 6.84
CA GLU A 208 8.66 -10.14 5.96
C GLU A 208 7.20 -10.31 5.52
N TYR A 209 6.78 -11.57 5.30
CA TYR A 209 5.45 -11.89 4.78
C TYR A 209 4.50 -12.52 5.79
N ASP A 210 4.88 -12.60 7.08
CA ASP A 210 4.11 -13.19 8.18
C ASP A 210 3.66 -14.64 7.87
N ILE A 211 4.59 -15.44 7.37
CA ILE A 211 4.35 -16.84 6.99
C ILE A 211 4.96 -17.76 8.08
N PRO A 212 4.23 -18.77 8.58
CA PRO A 212 4.79 -19.73 9.53
C PRO A 212 5.94 -20.53 8.89
N MET A 213 7.01 -20.75 9.68
CA MET A 213 8.14 -21.58 9.29
C MET A 213 7.85 -23.06 9.52
#